data_5f76b1485f29625ef041eb5cb590be07
#
_entry.id   5f76b1485f29625ef041eb5cb590be07
#
_cell.length_a   1.000
_cell.length_b   1.000
_cell.length_c   1.000
_cell.angle_alpha   90.00
_cell.angle_beta   90.00
_cell.angle_gamma   90.00
#
_symmetry.space_group_name_H-M   'P 1'
#
loop_
_entity.id
_entity.type
_entity.pdbx_description
1 polymer ?
#
loop_
_entity_poly.entity_id
_entity_poly.type
_entity_poly.pdbx_seq_one_letter_code
_entity_poly.pdbx_strand_id
1 'polypeptide(L)'
;QLQVELLKCLKASLNNQLGIDFLAARPEVVGILALNFGSEDVFICTQALELLAVLMVDGPEGYRAVLAAMDYFKLVKGERVRFYSLLDALMTDEADLAFKRDVMLFINTLVNSAMDIEERIEIRADLIYTGILDAVERLKNQSVDVFMEKVS
;
A
#
# COMPACT_ATOMS: atom_id res chain seq x y z
N GLN A 1 -2.67 7.04 -20.00
CA GLN A 1 -1.26 7.22 -20.44
C GLN A 1 -0.57 8.37 -19.70
N LEU A 2 -1.20 9.56 -19.57
CA LEU A 2 -0.65 10.69 -18.81
C LEU A 2 -0.37 10.33 -17.34
N GLN A 3 -1.27 9.62 -16.69
CA GLN A 3 -1.14 9.19 -15.30
C GLN A 3 0.08 8.27 -15.10
N VAL A 4 0.33 7.35 -16.02
CA VAL A 4 1.51 6.48 -16.02
C VAL A 4 2.80 7.29 -16.14
N GLU A 5 2.83 8.27 -17.04
CA GLU A 5 4.02 9.12 -17.23
C GLU A 5 4.29 10.00 -15.99
N LEU A 6 3.24 10.52 -15.35
CA LEU A 6 3.38 11.26 -14.09
C LEU A 6 3.94 10.39 -12.98
N LEU A 7 3.48 9.14 -12.84
CA LEU A 7 4.03 8.20 -11.86
C LEU A 7 5.49 7.85 -12.13
N LYS A 8 5.88 7.70 -13.40
CA LYS A 8 7.29 7.51 -13.78
C LYS A 8 8.15 8.73 -13.40
N CYS A 9 7.65 9.94 -13.63
CA CYS A 9 8.35 11.17 -13.23
C CYS A 9 8.52 11.24 -11.70
N LEU A 10 7.48 10.92 -10.95
CA LEU A 10 7.55 10.84 -9.48
C LEU A 10 8.55 9.78 -9.02
N LYS A 11 8.52 8.59 -9.63
CA LYS A 11 9.50 7.53 -9.35
C LYS A 11 10.94 7.98 -9.61
N ALA A 12 11.18 8.67 -10.71
CA ALA A 12 12.50 9.25 -11.01
C ALA A 12 12.92 10.29 -9.95
N SER A 13 11.98 11.11 -9.46
CA SER A 13 12.23 12.09 -8.40
C SER A 13 12.61 11.44 -7.08
N LEU A 14 12.05 10.26 -6.75
CA LEU A 14 12.36 9.50 -5.54
C LEU A 14 13.69 8.73 -5.60
N ASN A 15 14.43 8.80 -6.71
CA ASN A 15 15.76 8.22 -6.80
C ASN A 15 16.85 9.07 -6.10
N ASN A 16 16.50 10.20 -5.53
CA ASN A 16 17.40 11.03 -4.74
C ASN A 16 16.72 11.58 -3.49
N GLN A 17 17.51 11.90 -2.49
CA GLN A 17 17.01 12.35 -1.18
C GLN A 17 16.18 13.63 -1.26
N LEU A 18 16.56 14.58 -2.12
CA LEU A 18 15.83 15.84 -2.28
C LEU A 18 14.39 15.62 -2.76
N GLY A 19 14.19 14.64 -3.67
CA GLY A 19 12.85 14.29 -4.14
C GLY A 19 12.01 13.63 -3.06
N ILE A 20 12.62 12.77 -2.24
CA ILE A 20 11.96 12.12 -1.10
C ILE A 20 11.55 13.17 -0.07
N ASP A 21 12.47 14.03 0.36
CA ASP A 21 12.23 15.11 1.32
C ASP A 21 11.15 16.08 0.81
N PHE A 22 11.18 16.38 -0.49
CA PHE A 22 10.16 17.23 -1.12
C PHE A 22 8.75 16.64 -1.02
N LEU A 23 8.59 15.35 -1.27
CA LEU A 23 7.30 14.68 -1.17
C LEU A 23 6.87 14.45 0.28
N ALA A 24 7.78 14.03 1.15
CA ALA A 24 7.50 13.83 2.58
C ALA A 24 6.98 15.11 3.26
N ALA A 25 7.49 16.27 2.83
CA ALA A 25 7.05 17.58 3.34
C ALA A 25 5.69 18.05 2.77
N ARG A 26 5.05 17.26 1.87
CA ARG A 26 3.79 17.62 1.20
C ARG A 26 2.75 16.53 1.31
N PRO A 27 2.12 16.35 2.48
CA PRO A 27 1.12 15.31 2.71
C PRO A 27 -0.04 15.35 1.71
N GLU A 28 -0.40 16.54 1.22
CA GLU A 28 -1.44 16.72 0.20
C GLU A 28 -1.09 16.04 -1.13
N VAL A 29 0.18 16.10 -1.55
CA VAL A 29 0.65 15.44 -2.77
C VAL A 29 0.71 13.93 -2.57
N VAL A 30 1.15 13.48 -1.39
CA VAL A 30 1.17 12.06 -1.03
C VAL A 30 -0.26 11.50 -0.96
N GLY A 31 -1.23 12.29 -0.47
CA GLY A 31 -2.66 11.95 -0.48
C GLY A 31 -3.19 11.72 -1.90
N ILE A 32 -2.87 12.62 -2.84
CA ILE A 32 -3.25 12.46 -4.24
C ILE A 32 -2.57 11.22 -4.85
N LEU A 33 -1.31 10.96 -4.53
CA LEU A 33 -0.60 9.76 -4.96
C LEU A 33 -1.31 8.50 -4.47
N ALA A 34 -1.74 8.47 -3.22
CA ALA A 34 -2.45 7.33 -2.64
C ALA A 34 -3.77 7.02 -3.36
N LEU A 35 -4.48 8.02 -3.89
CA LEU A 35 -5.72 7.81 -4.65
C LEU A 35 -5.51 6.95 -5.90
N ASN A 36 -4.30 6.86 -6.44
CA ASN A 36 -3.99 5.97 -7.56
C ASN A 36 -4.11 4.49 -7.21
N PHE A 37 -4.06 4.12 -5.94
CA PHE A 37 -4.37 2.76 -5.52
C PHE A 37 -5.82 2.35 -5.84
N GLY A 38 -6.73 3.28 -5.95
CA GLY A 38 -8.11 3.04 -6.37
C GLY A 38 -8.32 2.96 -7.89
N SER A 39 -7.26 2.91 -8.70
CA SER A 39 -7.33 2.74 -10.16
C SER A 39 -7.77 1.33 -10.55
N GLU A 40 -8.47 1.21 -11.68
CA GLU A 40 -8.75 -0.09 -12.30
C GLU A 40 -7.52 -0.70 -12.96
N ASP A 41 -6.49 0.09 -13.23
CA ASP A 41 -5.21 -0.35 -13.79
C ASP A 41 -4.28 -0.84 -12.68
N VAL A 42 -4.05 -2.15 -12.63
CA VAL A 42 -3.17 -2.81 -11.65
C VAL A 42 -1.74 -2.26 -11.67
N PHE A 43 -1.23 -1.88 -12.85
CA PHE A 43 0.10 -1.27 -12.95
C PHE A 43 0.15 0.07 -12.20
N ILE A 44 -0.87 0.91 -12.35
CA ILE A 44 -0.97 2.19 -11.64
C ILE A 44 -1.05 1.96 -10.14
N CYS A 45 -1.88 1.01 -9.68
CA CYS A 45 -1.98 0.63 -8.27
C CYS A 45 -0.63 0.21 -7.70
N THR A 46 0.08 -0.68 -8.39
CA THR A 46 1.39 -1.20 -7.97
C THR A 46 2.42 -0.07 -7.89
N GLN A 47 2.48 0.82 -8.88
CA GLN A 47 3.41 1.95 -8.84
C GLN A 47 3.12 2.91 -7.68
N ALA A 48 1.85 3.17 -7.39
CA ALA A 48 1.46 3.98 -6.24
C ALA A 48 1.93 3.34 -4.91
N LEU A 49 1.71 2.04 -4.73
CA LEU A 49 2.16 1.31 -3.54
C LEU A 49 3.69 1.34 -3.37
N GLU A 50 4.44 1.14 -4.46
CA GLU A 50 5.91 1.21 -4.44
C GLU A 50 6.41 2.60 -4.00
N LEU A 51 5.84 3.67 -4.56
CA LEU A 51 6.22 5.05 -4.24
C LEU A 51 5.91 5.39 -2.77
N LEU A 52 4.74 4.99 -2.28
CA LEU A 52 4.35 5.17 -0.88
C LEU A 52 5.24 4.36 0.06
N ALA A 53 5.62 3.14 -0.32
CA ALA A 53 6.54 2.31 0.47
C ALA A 53 7.93 2.94 0.60
N VAL A 54 8.46 3.52 -0.48
CA VAL A 54 9.75 4.25 -0.46
C VAL A 54 9.69 5.41 0.53
N LEU A 55 8.61 6.20 0.52
CA LEU A 55 8.44 7.32 1.47
C LEU A 55 8.38 6.83 2.92
N MET A 56 7.71 5.71 3.19
CA MET A 56 7.63 5.15 4.56
C MET A 56 8.97 4.74 5.14
N VAL A 57 9.83 4.18 4.30
CA VAL A 57 11.13 3.62 4.73
C VAL A 57 12.18 4.70 4.96
N ASP A 58 12.04 5.85 4.28
CA ASP A 58 13.03 6.92 4.34
C ASP A 58 13.11 7.59 5.72
N GLY A 59 12.02 7.67 6.45
CA GLY A 59 12.03 8.24 7.79
C GLY A 59 10.67 8.68 8.33
N PRO A 60 10.66 9.33 9.52
CA PRO A 60 9.45 9.69 10.24
C PRO A 60 8.48 10.57 9.45
N GLU A 61 8.99 11.54 8.73
CA GLU A 61 8.15 12.48 7.97
C GLU A 61 7.42 11.78 6.83
N GLY A 62 8.15 10.95 6.06
CA GLY A 62 7.58 10.15 4.99
C GLY A 62 6.54 9.16 5.51
N TYR A 63 6.82 8.50 6.61
CA TYR A 63 5.88 7.59 7.26
C TYR A 63 4.58 8.29 7.68
N ARG A 64 4.67 9.44 8.35
CA ARG A 64 3.49 10.24 8.74
C ARG A 64 2.71 10.74 7.53
N ALA A 65 3.41 11.16 6.47
CA ALA A 65 2.77 11.60 5.24
C ALA A 65 1.96 10.46 4.60
N VAL A 66 2.49 9.23 4.60
CA VAL A 66 1.77 8.05 4.08
C VAL A 66 0.57 7.68 4.96
N LEU A 67 0.70 7.70 6.30
CA LEU A 67 -0.46 7.48 7.18
C LEU A 67 -1.58 8.50 6.94
N ALA A 68 -1.23 9.78 6.84
CA ALA A 68 -2.18 10.82 6.50
C ALA A 68 -2.82 10.61 5.11
N ALA A 69 -2.04 10.10 4.15
CA ALA A 69 -2.53 9.75 2.82
C ALA A 69 -3.53 8.58 2.85
N MET A 70 -3.32 7.58 3.72
CA MET A 70 -4.27 6.49 3.92
C MET A 70 -5.57 6.96 4.57
N ASP A 71 -5.50 7.88 5.52
CA ASP A 71 -6.68 8.51 6.11
C ASP A 71 -7.44 9.37 5.08
N TYR A 72 -6.73 10.11 4.25
CA TYR A 72 -7.31 10.86 3.15
C TYR A 72 -7.97 9.94 2.11
N PHE A 73 -7.32 8.83 1.73
CA PHE A 73 -7.87 7.82 0.84
C PHE A 73 -9.20 7.27 1.39
N LYS A 74 -9.21 6.86 2.66
CA LYS A 74 -10.41 6.41 3.36
C LYS A 74 -11.55 7.42 3.25
N LEU A 75 -11.26 8.69 3.51
CA LEU A 75 -12.24 9.77 3.45
C LEU A 75 -12.82 9.95 2.04
N VAL A 76 -11.96 10.03 1.03
CA VAL A 76 -12.35 10.25 -0.37
C VAL A 76 -13.14 9.06 -0.93
N LYS A 77 -12.76 7.83 -0.57
CA LYS A 77 -13.44 6.61 -1.00
C LYS A 77 -14.68 6.26 -0.18
N GLY A 78 -14.93 6.98 0.90
CA GLY A 78 -16.07 6.72 1.79
C GLY A 78 -15.95 5.38 2.55
N GLU A 79 -14.74 4.94 2.84
CA GLU A 79 -14.50 3.70 3.56
C GLU A 79 -14.81 3.85 5.06
N ARG A 80 -15.36 2.81 5.67
CA ARG A 80 -15.69 2.83 7.11
C ARG A 80 -14.45 2.68 7.99
N VAL A 81 -13.50 1.88 7.52
CA VAL A 81 -12.28 1.54 8.26
C VAL A 81 -11.06 1.83 7.41
N ARG A 82 -9.96 2.19 8.07
CA ARG A 82 -8.67 2.38 7.42
C ARG A 82 -8.17 1.05 6.83
N PHE A 83 -7.55 1.12 5.68
CA PHE A 83 -6.97 -0.04 4.97
C PHE A 83 -7.99 -1.01 4.34
N TYR A 84 -9.28 -0.67 4.29
CA TYR A 84 -10.28 -1.55 3.70
C TYR A 84 -9.93 -1.98 2.27
N SER A 85 -9.62 -1.04 1.38
CA SER A 85 -9.27 -1.35 -0.02
C SER A 85 -8.02 -2.23 -0.16
N LEU A 86 -7.04 -2.11 0.76
CA LEU A 86 -5.86 -2.99 0.76
C LEU A 86 -6.26 -4.44 1.05
N LEU A 87 -7.12 -4.63 2.05
CA LEU A 87 -7.59 -5.96 2.42
C LEU A 87 -8.54 -6.54 1.38
N ASP A 88 -9.41 -5.72 0.81
CA ASP A 88 -10.32 -6.11 -0.28
C ASP A 88 -9.52 -6.61 -1.50
N ALA A 89 -8.44 -5.93 -1.87
CA ALA A 89 -7.54 -6.36 -2.94
C ALA A 89 -6.90 -7.74 -2.67
N LEU A 90 -6.62 -8.08 -1.41
CA LEU A 90 -6.11 -9.40 -1.02
C LEU A 90 -7.20 -10.48 -1.08
N MET A 91 -8.45 -10.12 -0.78
CA MET A 91 -9.58 -11.03 -0.72
C MET A 91 -10.21 -11.32 -2.09
N THR A 92 -9.98 -10.46 -3.07
CA THR A 92 -10.53 -10.60 -4.42
C THR A 92 -9.85 -11.75 -5.16
N ASP A 93 -10.62 -12.74 -5.59
CA ASP A 93 -10.08 -13.93 -6.27
C ASP A 93 -9.52 -13.61 -7.66
N GLU A 94 -10.04 -12.59 -8.32
CA GLU A 94 -9.64 -12.14 -9.67
C GLU A 94 -8.26 -11.47 -9.71
N ALA A 95 -7.77 -10.95 -8.57
CA ALA A 95 -6.46 -10.32 -8.52
C ALA A 95 -5.34 -11.37 -8.58
N ASP A 96 -4.32 -11.10 -9.39
CA ASP A 96 -3.21 -12.02 -9.51
C ASP A 96 -2.33 -12.05 -8.24
N LEU A 97 -1.59 -13.14 -8.06
CA LEU A 97 -0.74 -13.33 -6.89
C LEU A 97 0.42 -12.33 -6.82
N ALA A 98 0.90 -11.82 -7.96
CA ALA A 98 1.96 -10.81 -7.98
C ALA A 98 1.47 -9.50 -7.38
N PHE A 99 0.28 -9.06 -7.76
CA PHE A 99 -0.33 -7.86 -7.18
C PHE A 99 -0.64 -8.03 -5.69
N LYS A 100 -1.19 -9.18 -5.29
CA LYS A 100 -1.44 -9.48 -3.86
C LYS A 100 -0.15 -9.47 -3.04
N ARG A 101 0.95 -10.00 -3.60
CA ARG A 101 2.28 -9.92 -2.98
C ARG A 101 2.70 -8.46 -2.75
N ASP A 102 2.50 -7.59 -3.73
CA ASP A 102 2.90 -6.19 -3.64
C ASP A 102 2.07 -5.44 -2.59
N VAL A 103 0.76 -5.73 -2.49
CA VAL A 103 -0.11 -5.23 -1.41
C VAL A 103 0.35 -5.73 -0.04
N MET A 104 0.68 -7.01 0.10
CA MET A 104 1.21 -7.57 1.35
C MET A 104 2.55 -6.96 1.74
N LEU A 105 3.43 -6.70 0.76
CA LEU A 105 4.70 -6.04 0.99
C LEU A 105 4.48 -4.62 1.52
N PHE A 106 3.53 -3.88 0.96
CA PHE A 106 3.16 -2.55 1.45
C PHE A 106 2.63 -2.60 2.90
N ILE A 107 1.72 -3.53 3.21
CA ILE A 107 1.18 -3.70 4.57
C ILE A 107 2.30 -4.04 5.55
N ASN A 108 3.21 -4.94 5.19
CA ASN A 108 4.35 -5.32 6.01
C ASN A 108 5.29 -4.12 6.26
N THR A 109 5.56 -3.32 5.23
CA THR A 109 6.35 -2.10 5.35
C THR A 109 5.66 -1.10 6.29
N LEU A 110 4.34 -0.92 6.16
CA LEU A 110 3.54 -0.04 7.01
C LEU A 110 3.66 -0.41 8.50
N VAL A 111 3.54 -1.69 8.83
CA VAL A 111 3.65 -2.18 10.22
C VAL A 111 5.07 -2.05 10.75
N ASN A 112 6.07 -2.34 9.94
CA ASN A 112 7.47 -2.34 10.38
C ASN A 112 8.09 -0.94 10.45
N SER A 113 7.56 0.02 9.70
CA SER A 113 8.00 1.42 9.72
C SER A 113 7.38 2.25 10.84
N ALA A 114 6.43 1.69 11.60
CA ALA A 114 5.83 2.37 12.75
C ALA A 114 6.89 2.85 13.75
N MET A 115 6.76 4.09 14.17
CA MET A 115 7.79 4.83 14.93
C MET A 115 7.95 4.31 16.36
N ASP A 116 6.85 3.93 16.98
CA ASP A 116 6.81 3.40 18.33
C ASP A 116 5.90 2.18 18.44
N ILE A 117 5.86 1.59 19.63
CA ILE A 117 5.11 0.36 19.86
C ILE A 117 3.59 0.62 19.88
N GLU A 118 3.18 1.77 20.39
CA GLU A 118 1.76 2.17 20.47
C GLU A 118 1.17 2.31 19.06
N GLU A 119 1.85 3.02 18.18
CA GLU A 119 1.45 3.20 16.78
C GLU A 119 1.41 1.86 16.04
N ARG A 120 2.41 0.99 16.28
CA ARG A 120 2.43 -0.35 15.70
C ARG A 120 1.27 -1.21 16.16
N ILE A 121 0.89 -1.12 17.43
CA ILE A 121 -0.25 -1.84 17.98
C ILE A 121 -1.55 -1.31 17.35
N GLU A 122 -1.69 0.00 17.22
CA GLU A 122 -2.86 0.64 16.60
C GLU A 122 -3.04 0.17 15.15
N ILE A 123 -1.98 0.23 14.33
CA ILE A 123 -2.04 -0.21 12.93
C ILE A 123 -2.39 -1.70 12.83
N ARG A 124 -1.79 -2.54 13.68
CA ARG A 124 -2.10 -3.97 13.72
C ARG A 124 -3.54 -4.23 14.12
N ALA A 125 -4.07 -3.48 15.09
CA ALA A 125 -5.46 -3.59 15.52
C ALA A 125 -6.41 -3.21 14.37
N ASP A 126 -6.14 -2.14 13.65
CA ASP A 126 -6.90 -1.74 12.46
C ASP A 126 -6.90 -2.83 11.39
N LEU A 127 -5.74 -3.39 11.08
CA LEU A 127 -5.60 -4.48 10.10
C LEU A 127 -6.34 -5.76 10.54
N ILE A 128 -6.25 -6.14 11.81
CA ILE A 128 -6.98 -7.30 12.35
C ILE A 128 -8.48 -7.06 12.28
N TYR A 129 -8.93 -5.88 12.70
CA TYR A 129 -10.34 -5.52 12.63
C TYR A 129 -10.88 -5.52 11.19
N THR A 130 -10.06 -5.14 10.22
CA THR A 130 -10.43 -5.13 8.80
C THR A 130 -10.38 -6.53 8.16
N GLY A 131 -9.74 -7.52 8.78
CA GLY A 131 -9.75 -8.93 8.34
C GLY A 131 -8.43 -9.45 7.76
N ILE A 132 -7.28 -8.90 8.16
CA ILE A 132 -5.97 -9.35 7.65
C ILE A 132 -5.70 -10.84 7.88
N LEU A 133 -6.20 -11.41 8.98
CA LEU A 133 -5.97 -12.82 9.31
C LEU A 133 -6.63 -13.74 8.28
N ASP A 134 -7.88 -13.44 7.90
CA ASP A 134 -8.60 -14.20 6.87
C ASP A 134 -7.95 -14.03 5.49
N ALA A 135 -7.49 -12.82 5.17
CA ALA A 135 -6.78 -12.56 3.93
C ALA A 135 -5.47 -13.36 3.81
N VAL A 136 -4.69 -13.43 4.88
CA VAL A 136 -3.44 -14.21 4.93
C VAL A 136 -3.72 -15.71 4.79
N GLU A 137 -4.75 -16.23 5.43
CA GLU A 137 -5.14 -17.64 5.32
C GLU A 137 -5.56 -17.98 3.88
N ARG A 138 -6.37 -17.15 3.23
CA ARG A 138 -6.74 -17.32 1.81
C ARG A 138 -5.53 -17.30 0.89
N LEU A 139 -4.62 -16.35 1.07
CA LEU A 139 -3.38 -16.25 0.28
C LEU A 139 -2.51 -17.49 0.44
N LYS A 140 -2.39 -18.01 1.64
CA LYS A 140 -1.65 -19.25 1.91
C LYS A 140 -2.25 -20.42 1.12
N ASN A 141 -3.55 -20.57 1.12
CA ASN A 141 -4.24 -21.65 0.39
C ASN A 141 -4.07 -21.48 -1.13
N GLN A 142 -4.28 -20.27 -1.67
CA GLN A 142 -4.08 -19.99 -3.10
C GLN A 142 -2.65 -20.27 -3.56
N SER A 143 -1.64 -19.93 -2.75
CA SER A 143 -0.25 -20.19 -3.10
C SER A 143 0.10 -21.69 -3.12
N VAL A 144 -0.52 -22.47 -2.24
CA VAL A 144 -0.38 -23.93 -2.23
C VAL A 144 -1.03 -24.55 -3.47
N ASP A 145 -2.23 -24.12 -3.85
CA ASP A 145 -2.94 -24.63 -5.02
C ASP A 145 -2.14 -24.37 -6.31
N VAL A 146 -1.64 -23.15 -6.49
CA VAL A 146 -0.79 -22.78 -7.64
C VAL A 146 0.50 -23.60 -7.68
N PHE A 147 1.10 -23.90 -6.51
CA PHE A 147 2.28 -24.76 -6.45
C PHE A 147 1.94 -26.20 -6.85
N MET A 148 0.84 -26.73 -6.36
CA MET A 148 0.40 -28.11 -6.70
C MET A 148 0.06 -28.29 -8.18
N GLU A 149 -0.56 -27.28 -8.81
CA GLU A 149 -0.83 -27.27 -10.26
C GLU A 149 0.46 -27.31 -11.09
N LYS A 150 1.52 -26.62 -10.65
CA LYS A 150 2.82 -26.61 -11.35
C LYS A 150 3.63 -27.89 -11.17
N VAL A 151 3.39 -28.64 -10.13
CA VAL A 151 4.12 -29.89 -9.79
C VAL A 151 3.41 -31.11 -10.37
N SER A 152 2.12 -31.03 -10.63
CA SER A 152 1.34 -32.08 -11.27
C SER A 152 1.40 -32.01 -12.78
#